data_c8b98c9eba905ecae594ed219b05f2c7
#
_entry.id   c8b98c9eba905ecae594ed219b05f2c7
#
_cell.length_a   1.000
_cell.length_b   1.000
_cell.length_c   1.000
_cell.angle_alpha   90.00
_cell.angle_beta   90.00
_cell.angle_gamma   90.00
#
_symmetry.space_group_name_H-M   'P 1'
#
loop_
_entity.id
_entity.type
_entity.pdbx_description
1 polymer ?
#
loop_
_entity_poly.entity_id
_entity_poly.type
_entity_poly.pdbx_seq_one_letter_code
_entity_poly.pdbx_strand_id
1 'polypeptide(L)'
;MANRFHLAIPAGDLDAAMEFYCGLLGCLKGNSECNWVDINFWGNELTLHATDPSKKQKGEIHSVDMGSVSVPHFGVHLDTETFKNLKEKLIENNVEFVNKPYLRFRNQDLEQETMFIEDPHGNVLEIKTMKNPDLLFVLS
;
A
#
# COMPACT_ATOMS: atom_id res chain seq x y z
N MET A 1 -16.23 18.85 3.43
CA MET A 1 -14.87 18.27 3.61
C MET A 1 -14.98 16.75 3.67
N ALA A 2 -14.21 16.05 2.85
CA ALA A 2 -14.18 14.60 2.91
C ALA A 2 -13.48 14.12 4.19
N ASN A 3 -13.98 13.04 4.77
CA ASN A 3 -13.28 12.38 5.87
C ASN A 3 -12.03 11.68 5.33
N ARG A 4 -10.93 11.76 6.06
CA ARG A 4 -9.67 11.10 5.69
C ARG A 4 -9.26 10.10 6.76
N PHE A 5 -8.72 9.00 6.32
CA PHE A 5 -8.10 8.02 7.20
C PHE A 5 -6.71 8.52 7.60
N HIS A 6 -6.35 8.34 8.86
CA HIS A 6 -5.02 8.66 9.37
C HIS A 6 -4.37 7.38 9.90
N LEU A 7 -3.11 7.15 9.53
CA LEU A 7 -2.32 6.02 9.99
C LEU A 7 -0.89 6.48 10.27
N ALA A 8 -0.37 6.14 11.44
CA ALA A 8 1.04 6.37 11.79
C ALA A 8 1.77 5.04 11.84
N ILE A 9 2.91 4.93 11.18
CA ILE A 9 3.69 3.70 11.12
C ILE A 9 5.16 3.93 11.47
N PRO A 10 5.83 2.92 12.05
CA PRO A 10 7.28 2.96 12.17
C PRO A 10 7.89 2.76 10.77
N ALA A 11 8.78 3.66 10.37
CA ALA A 11 9.31 3.68 9.01
C ALA A 11 10.82 3.48 8.92
N GLY A 12 11.51 3.31 10.06
CA GLY A 12 12.95 3.12 10.07
C GLY A 12 13.69 4.38 9.64
N ASP A 13 14.53 4.26 8.61
CA ASP A 13 15.22 5.40 8.00
C ASP A 13 14.25 6.20 7.12
N LEU A 14 14.05 7.48 7.45
CA LEU A 14 13.09 8.32 6.71
C LEU A 14 13.51 8.59 5.26
N ASP A 15 14.80 8.68 4.96
CA ASP A 15 15.23 8.89 3.58
C ASP A 15 14.85 7.71 2.69
N ALA A 16 15.08 6.49 3.16
CA ALA A 16 14.68 5.29 2.45
C ALA A 16 13.15 5.20 2.31
N ALA A 17 12.42 5.53 3.38
CA ALA A 17 10.96 5.54 3.34
C ALA A 17 10.44 6.57 2.33
N MET A 18 11.02 7.76 2.27
CA MET A 18 10.64 8.80 1.31
C MET A 18 10.89 8.38 -0.14
N GLU A 19 12.00 7.70 -0.41
CA GLU A 19 12.26 7.15 -1.74
C GLU A 19 11.18 6.15 -2.16
N PHE A 20 10.70 5.34 -1.22
CA PHE A 20 9.62 4.38 -1.49
C PHE A 20 8.27 5.09 -1.69
N TYR A 21 7.82 5.87 -0.71
CA TYR A 21 6.48 6.45 -0.76
C TYR A 21 6.34 7.59 -1.77
N CYS A 22 7.34 8.46 -1.88
CA CYS A 22 7.29 9.60 -2.80
C CYS A 22 7.96 9.28 -4.14
N GLY A 23 9.10 8.62 -4.12
CA GLY A 23 9.82 8.30 -5.35
C GLY A 23 9.16 7.18 -6.15
N LEU A 24 8.94 6.04 -5.52
CA LEU A 24 8.39 4.87 -6.22
C LEU A 24 6.87 4.94 -6.36
N LEU A 25 6.15 5.18 -5.26
CA LEU A 25 4.68 5.22 -5.28
C LEU A 25 4.11 6.54 -5.81
N GLY A 26 4.91 7.60 -5.82
CA GLY A 26 4.48 8.90 -6.36
C GLY A 26 3.59 9.71 -5.41
N CYS A 27 3.54 9.37 -4.13
CA CYS A 27 2.79 10.13 -3.14
C CYS A 27 3.46 11.46 -2.84
N LEU A 28 2.68 12.49 -2.51
CA LEU A 28 3.21 13.80 -2.20
C LEU A 28 3.56 13.90 -0.72
N LYS A 29 4.68 14.60 -0.44
CA LYS A 29 5.11 14.91 0.91
C LYS A 29 4.27 16.03 1.48
N GLY A 30 3.86 15.90 2.75
CA GLY A 30 3.22 16.95 3.53
C GLY A 30 4.18 17.60 4.50
N ASN A 31 3.70 17.91 5.71
CA ASN A 31 4.51 18.51 6.78
C ASN A 31 5.51 17.50 7.34
N SER A 32 6.58 18.03 7.94
CA SER A 32 7.59 17.15 8.54
C SER A 32 8.32 17.85 9.68
N GLU A 33 8.84 17.04 10.59
CA GLU A 33 9.81 17.42 11.60
C GLU A 33 11.03 16.50 11.46
N CYS A 34 11.99 16.62 12.37
CA CYS A 34 13.22 15.83 12.22
C CYS A 34 13.02 14.30 12.32
N ASN A 35 11.96 13.85 13.01
CA ASN A 35 11.73 12.44 13.29
C ASN A 35 10.41 11.90 12.72
N TRP A 36 9.69 12.68 11.92
CA TRP A 36 8.50 12.20 11.24
C TRP A 36 8.22 13.01 9.96
N VAL A 37 7.46 12.42 9.06
CA VAL A 37 6.98 13.08 7.84
C VAL A 37 5.59 12.59 7.49
N ASP A 38 4.71 13.51 7.12
CA ASP A 38 3.39 13.20 6.60
C ASP A 38 3.44 12.99 5.09
N ILE A 39 2.72 12.00 4.65
CA ILE A 39 2.56 11.66 3.23
C ILE A 39 1.08 11.77 2.87
N ASN A 40 0.79 12.41 1.75
CA ASN A 40 -0.53 12.36 1.14
C ASN A 40 -0.67 11.01 0.42
N PHE A 41 -1.25 10.04 1.13
CA PHE A 41 -1.42 8.67 0.64
C PHE A 41 -2.78 8.57 -0.06
N TRP A 42 -2.80 9.00 -1.33
CA TRP A 42 -4.03 9.10 -2.14
C TRP A 42 -5.20 9.74 -1.40
N GLY A 43 -4.94 10.89 -0.76
CA GLY A 43 -5.94 11.65 -0.03
C GLY A 43 -6.05 11.31 1.45
N ASN A 44 -5.31 10.34 1.94
CA ASN A 44 -5.26 9.97 3.36
C ASN A 44 -3.94 10.42 3.99
N GLU A 45 -3.96 10.65 5.29
CA GLU A 45 -2.76 11.06 6.01
C GLU A 45 -2.00 9.84 6.52
N LEU A 46 -0.83 9.60 5.94
CA LEU A 46 0.09 8.57 6.41
C LEU A 46 1.29 9.26 7.06
N THR A 47 1.51 9.02 8.34
CA THR A 47 2.64 9.61 9.06
C THR A 47 3.73 8.55 9.22
N LEU A 48 4.91 8.85 8.69
CA LEU A 48 6.09 7.98 8.77
C LEU A 48 6.94 8.46 9.94
N HIS A 49 7.12 7.62 10.96
CA HIS A 49 7.99 7.93 12.10
C HIS A 49 9.35 7.28 11.94
N ALA A 50 10.41 8.06 12.17
CA ALA A 50 11.76 7.52 12.23
C ALA A 50 11.87 6.57 13.41
N THR A 51 12.36 5.36 13.15
CA THR A 51 12.56 4.32 14.16
C THR A 51 13.89 3.63 13.88
N ASP A 52 14.28 2.71 14.75
CA ASP A 52 15.52 1.95 14.58
C ASP A 52 15.44 1.11 13.29
N PRO A 53 16.28 1.39 12.28
CA PRO A 53 16.22 0.66 10.99
C PRO A 53 16.51 -0.84 11.13
N SER A 54 17.17 -1.26 12.20
CA SER A 54 17.47 -2.68 12.44
C SER A 54 16.26 -3.47 12.96
N LYS A 55 15.22 -2.78 13.42
CA LYS A 55 14.03 -3.40 14.00
C LYS A 55 12.86 -3.34 13.02
N LYS A 56 12.98 -4.06 11.92
CA LYS A 56 11.95 -4.08 10.89
C LYS A 56 10.63 -4.66 11.40
N GLN A 57 9.54 -4.19 10.83
CA GLN A 57 8.20 -4.69 11.13
C GLN A 57 8.03 -6.12 10.61
N LYS A 58 7.28 -6.93 11.38
CA LYS A 58 6.98 -8.30 11.02
C LYS A 58 5.59 -8.64 11.51
N GLY A 59 4.67 -8.91 10.60
CA GLY A 59 3.31 -9.29 10.94
C GLY A 59 3.13 -10.79 11.11
N GLU A 60 1.92 -11.19 11.50
CA GLU A 60 1.50 -12.57 11.49
C GLU A 60 1.15 -13.00 10.06
N ILE A 61 1.36 -14.27 9.74
CA ILE A 61 1.04 -14.81 8.43
C ILE A 61 -0.33 -15.46 8.47
N HIS A 62 -1.21 -15.03 7.55
CA HIS A 62 -2.57 -15.56 7.41
C HIS A 62 -2.76 -16.14 6.01
N SER A 63 -3.40 -17.31 5.92
CA SER A 63 -3.72 -17.92 4.64
C SER A 63 -5.01 -17.35 4.09
N VAL A 64 -4.99 -16.95 2.83
CA VAL A 64 -6.15 -16.44 2.09
C VAL A 64 -6.18 -17.10 0.71
N ASP A 65 -7.21 -16.79 -0.09
CA ASP A 65 -7.40 -17.40 -1.42
C ASP A 65 -6.20 -17.21 -2.36
N MET A 66 -5.44 -16.12 -2.22
CA MET A 66 -4.30 -15.80 -3.07
C MET A 66 -2.96 -16.29 -2.51
N GLY A 67 -2.96 -17.00 -1.39
CA GLY A 67 -1.74 -17.45 -0.73
C GLY A 67 -1.64 -16.92 0.70
N SER A 68 -0.43 -16.68 1.17
CA SER A 68 -0.19 -16.18 2.52
C SER A 68 0.00 -14.68 2.51
N VAL A 69 -0.64 -13.97 3.44
CA VAL A 69 -0.48 -12.53 3.63
C VAL A 69 0.01 -12.21 5.02
N SER A 70 0.74 -11.13 5.14
CA SER A 70 1.19 -10.61 6.43
C SER A 70 0.11 -9.68 7.00
N VAL A 71 -0.15 -9.79 8.30
CA VAL A 71 -1.13 -8.95 9.01
C VAL A 71 -0.44 -8.34 10.24
N PRO A 72 -0.49 -7.02 10.49
CA PRO A 72 -1.27 -6.05 9.71
C PRO A 72 -0.63 -5.71 8.37
N HIS A 73 -1.46 -5.27 7.45
CA HIS A 73 -1.06 -4.56 6.25
C HIS A 73 -2.05 -3.42 6.00
N PHE A 74 -1.69 -2.49 5.17
CA PHE A 74 -2.57 -1.39 4.80
C PHE A 74 -2.42 -1.10 3.32
N GLY A 75 -3.30 -0.29 2.79
CA GLY A 75 -3.21 0.03 1.38
C GLY A 75 -4.34 0.91 0.91
N VAL A 76 -4.64 0.80 -0.36
CA VAL A 76 -5.58 1.70 -1.00
C VAL A 76 -6.28 1.00 -2.16
N HIS A 77 -7.54 1.35 -2.35
CA HIS A 77 -8.26 1.04 -3.59
C HIS A 77 -8.02 2.17 -4.57
N LEU A 78 -7.45 1.86 -5.72
CA LEU A 78 -7.21 2.81 -6.79
C LEU A 78 -8.22 2.58 -7.91
N ASP A 79 -8.50 3.62 -8.71
CA ASP A 79 -9.19 3.39 -9.97
C ASP A 79 -8.32 2.52 -10.88
N THR A 80 -8.95 1.91 -11.87
CA THR A 80 -8.29 0.92 -12.74
C THR A 80 -7.09 1.49 -13.48
N GLU A 81 -7.19 2.72 -13.97
CA GLU A 81 -6.10 3.36 -14.71
C GLU A 81 -4.91 3.68 -13.81
N THR A 82 -5.16 4.27 -12.64
CA THR A 82 -4.12 4.59 -11.66
C THR A 82 -3.42 3.31 -11.20
N PHE A 83 -4.19 2.26 -10.90
CA PHE A 83 -3.64 0.96 -10.52
C PHE A 83 -2.74 0.39 -11.62
N LYS A 84 -3.22 0.40 -12.86
CA LYS A 84 -2.45 -0.11 -14.01
C LYS A 84 -1.11 0.62 -14.15
N ASN A 85 -1.14 1.95 -14.08
CA ASN A 85 0.05 2.77 -14.24
C ASN A 85 1.06 2.49 -13.12
N LEU A 86 0.58 2.37 -11.87
CA LEU A 86 1.43 2.04 -10.73
C LEU A 86 2.02 0.63 -10.88
N LYS A 87 1.20 -0.34 -11.23
CA LYS A 87 1.66 -1.72 -11.46
C LYS A 87 2.78 -1.77 -12.50
N GLU A 88 2.60 -1.10 -13.63
CA GLU A 88 3.62 -1.04 -14.68
C GLU A 88 4.91 -0.41 -14.18
N LYS A 89 4.82 0.68 -13.41
CA LYS A 89 5.99 1.34 -12.82
C LYS A 89 6.73 0.42 -11.85
N LEU A 90 6.01 -0.32 -11.01
CA LEU A 90 6.62 -1.26 -10.08
C LEU A 90 7.35 -2.37 -10.81
N ILE A 91 6.74 -2.92 -11.87
CA ILE A 91 7.37 -3.96 -12.69
C ILE A 91 8.62 -3.41 -13.40
N GLU A 92 8.53 -2.23 -13.99
CA GLU A 92 9.66 -1.59 -14.68
C GLU A 92 10.84 -1.30 -13.75
N ASN A 93 10.57 -1.02 -12.48
CA ASN A 93 11.58 -0.78 -11.46
C ASN A 93 12.04 -2.06 -10.75
N ASN A 94 11.67 -3.22 -11.27
CA ASN A 94 12.05 -4.53 -10.74
C ASN A 94 11.72 -4.70 -9.25
N VAL A 95 10.58 -4.16 -8.82
CA VAL A 95 10.13 -4.31 -7.44
C VAL A 95 9.82 -5.78 -7.17
N GLU A 96 10.31 -6.30 -6.05
CA GLU A 96 9.97 -7.64 -5.62
C GLU A 96 8.63 -7.61 -4.90
N PHE A 97 7.63 -8.27 -5.48
CA PHE A 97 6.29 -8.34 -4.88
C PHE A 97 6.27 -9.37 -3.75
N VAL A 98 5.64 -9.02 -2.63
CA VAL A 98 5.30 -10.00 -1.59
C VAL A 98 4.29 -10.99 -2.17
N ASN A 99 3.24 -10.47 -2.81
CA ASN A 99 2.32 -11.23 -3.64
C ASN A 99 2.19 -10.51 -4.99
N LYS A 100 2.52 -11.22 -6.06
CA LYS A 100 2.41 -10.68 -7.43
C LYS A 100 0.98 -10.29 -7.75
N PRO A 101 0.77 -9.37 -8.71
CA PRO A 101 -0.59 -8.99 -9.12
C PRO A 101 -1.46 -10.21 -9.38
N TYR A 102 -2.64 -10.23 -8.79
CA TYR A 102 -3.53 -11.37 -8.75
C TYR A 102 -4.98 -10.93 -8.94
N LEU A 103 -5.71 -11.63 -9.82
CA LEU A 103 -7.14 -11.39 -10.04
C LEU A 103 -7.97 -12.26 -9.12
N ARG A 104 -8.88 -11.63 -8.39
CA ARG A 104 -9.88 -12.29 -7.53
C ARG A 104 -11.26 -12.14 -8.17
N PHE A 105 -12.11 -13.14 -7.99
CA PHE A 105 -13.48 -13.13 -8.48
C PHE A 105 -13.57 -12.86 -9.99
N ARG A 106 -12.68 -13.52 -10.75
CA ARG A 106 -12.53 -13.33 -12.19
C ARG A 106 -13.87 -13.52 -12.90
N ASN A 107 -14.20 -12.59 -13.81
CA ASN A 107 -15.43 -12.57 -14.62
C ASN A 107 -16.71 -12.46 -13.78
N GLN A 108 -16.60 -12.00 -12.53
CA GLN A 108 -17.73 -11.73 -11.66
C GLN A 108 -17.85 -10.22 -11.40
N ASP A 109 -18.99 -9.78 -10.86
CA ASP A 109 -19.20 -8.37 -10.56
C ASP A 109 -18.22 -7.84 -9.51
N LEU A 110 -17.76 -8.70 -8.60
CA LEU A 110 -16.79 -8.36 -7.56
C LEU A 110 -15.34 -8.48 -8.01
N GLU A 111 -15.09 -8.67 -9.31
CA GLU A 111 -13.72 -8.82 -9.81
C GLU A 111 -12.82 -7.70 -9.30
N GLN A 112 -11.66 -8.09 -8.77
CA GLN A 112 -10.63 -7.17 -8.28
C GLN A 112 -9.26 -7.68 -8.66
N GLU A 113 -8.34 -6.74 -8.80
CA GLU A 113 -6.92 -7.06 -8.93
C GLU A 113 -6.21 -6.50 -7.71
N THR A 114 -5.31 -7.29 -7.13
CA THR A 114 -4.54 -6.89 -5.95
C THR A 114 -3.08 -7.25 -6.10
N MET A 115 -2.22 -6.48 -5.44
CA MET A 115 -0.79 -6.77 -5.34
C MET A 115 -0.29 -6.35 -3.97
N PHE A 116 0.70 -7.07 -3.45
CA PHE A 116 1.32 -6.76 -2.16
C PHE A 116 2.77 -6.40 -2.35
N ILE A 117 3.17 -5.30 -1.74
CA ILE A 117 4.56 -4.84 -1.73
C ILE A 117 4.98 -4.54 -0.29
N GLU A 118 6.29 -4.43 -0.08
CA GLU A 118 6.85 -4.17 1.25
C GLU A 118 7.69 -2.91 1.19
N ASP A 119 7.52 -2.02 2.18
CA ASP A 119 8.37 -0.84 2.27
C ASP A 119 9.75 -1.20 2.86
N PRO A 120 10.73 -0.27 2.87
CA PRO A 120 12.07 -0.59 3.37
C PRO A 120 12.13 -1.02 4.83
N HIS A 121 11.11 -0.73 5.63
CA HIS A 121 11.06 -1.09 7.06
C HIS A 121 10.21 -2.33 7.35
N GLY A 122 9.75 -3.03 6.32
CA GLY A 122 8.97 -4.25 6.48
C GLY A 122 7.47 -4.03 6.61
N ASN A 123 6.97 -2.81 6.50
CA ASN A 123 5.52 -2.58 6.43
C ASN A 123 4.99 -3.10 5.09
N VAL A 124 3.91 -3.86 5.15
CA VAL A 124 3.32 -4.48 3.96
C VAL A 124 2.12 -3.66 3.50
N LEU A 125 2.06 -3.40 2.20
CA LEU A 125 0.96 -2.67 1.57
C LEU A 125 0.23 -3.57 0.59
N GLU A 126 -1.10 -3.48 0.63
CA GLU A 126 -1.97 -4.07 -0.40
C GLU A 126 -2.54 -2.95 -1.26
N ILE A 127 -2.23 -2.97 -2.55
CA ILE A 127 -2.75 -2.02 -3.52
C ILE A 127 -3.73 -2.78 -4.40
N LYS A 128 -4.94 -2.26 -4.55
CA LYS A 128 -5.96 -2.98 -5.31
C LYS A 128 -6.88 -2.08 -6.09
N THR A 129 -7.57 -2.66 -7.05
CA THR A 129 -8.62 -2.01 -7.82
C THR A 129 -9.80 -2.95 -8.00
N MET A 130 -11.01 -2.40 -8.08
CA MET A 130 -12.23 -3.17 -8.30
C MET A 130 -12.86 -2.77 -9.62
N LYS A 131 -13.36 -3.75 -10.37
CA LYS A 131 -14.13 -3.51 -11.59
C LYS A 131 -15.38 -2.65 -11.29
N ASN A 132 -16.07 -2.96 -10.20
CA ASN A 132 -17.26 -2.24 -9.75
C ASN A 132 -17.06 -1.77 -8.30
N PRO A 133 -16.37 -0.64 -8.05
CA PRO A 133 -16.03 -0.21 -6.69
C PRO A 133 -17.24 0.04 -5.78
N ASP A 134 -18.41 0.35 -6.36
CA ASP A 134 -19.63 0.55 -5.58
C ASP A 134 -20.11 -0.72 -4.86
N LEU A 135 -19.60 -1.89 -5.28
CA LEU A 135 -19.98 -3.16 -4.67
C LEU A 135 -19.14 -3.51 -3.43
N LEU A 136 -18.15 -2.71 -3.07
CA LEU A 136 -17.23 -3.03 -1.97
C LEU A 136 -17.97 -3.34 -0.66
N PHE A 137 -19.02 -2.60 -0.36
CA PHE A 137 -19.79 -2.75 0.88
C PHE A 137 -21.21 -3.29 0.65
N VAL A 138 -21.49 -3.81 -0.52
CA VAL A 138 -22.78 -4.43 -0.80
C VAL A 138 -22.75 -5.87 -0.29
N LEU A 139 -23.67 -6.21 0.60
CA LEU A 139 -23.81 -7.56 1.13
C LEU A 139 -24.52 -8.45 0.11
N SER A 140 -24.01 -9.63 -0.11
CA SER A 140 -24.61 -10.63 -0.99
C SER A 140 -25.57 -11.54 -0.23
#